data_6368eca8a841840bd5e34b7c2b1c27d8
#
_entry.id   6368eca8a841840bd5e34b7c2b1c27d8
#
_cell.length_a   1.000
_cell.length_b   1.000
_cell.length_c   1.000
_cell.angle_alpha   90.00
_cell.angle_beta   90.00
_cell.angle_gamma   90.00
#
_symmetry.space_group_name_H-M   'P 1'
#
loop_
_entity.id
_entity.type
_entity.pdbx_description
1 polymer ?
#
loop_
_entity_poly.entity_id
_entity_poly.type
_entity_poly.pdbx_seq_one_letter_code
_entity_poly.pdbx_strand_id
1 'polypeptide(L)'
;LCNLFANELTPRKILQGLELLSNQTIDPNNTLIIFDEIQACKNAITSLKYFDEDEASYYIVAAGSLLGVAIHQGVSFPVGKVSFLNLYPFSFLEFLSATGHQKWVEVIQEQQHEIMSTLAPQLEAMLKDYMIIGGMPAVVMQFAATGQYAVCRSMQLEILQAYENDFSKHASIQELPRIRQVWQSIVSQLAKENSKFIYSALRKGARAKEFEMAIGWLQDAGLIQKAVRVKKPGYPLDAYAAWEDFKIYLNDVG
;
A
#
# COMPACT_ATOMS: atom_id res chain seq x y z
N LEU A 1 -3.05 12.74 -21.97
CA LEU A 1 -2.69 11.32 -22.22
C LEU A 1 -3.93 10.41 -22.35
N CYS A 2 -4.99 10.56 -21.51
CA CYS A 2 -6.20 9.71 -21.61
C CYS A 2 -6.86 9.71 -22.99
N ASN A 3 -6.71 10.77 -23.76
CA ASN A 3 -7.25 10.81 -25.14
C ASN A 3 -6.62 9.77 -26.07
N LEU A 4 -5.40 9.30 -25.80
CA LEU A 4 -4.78 8.21 -26.57
C LEU A 4 -5.54 6.89 -26.40
N PHE A 5 -6.21 6.70 -25.28
CA PHE A 5 -6.97 5.50 -24.94
C PHE A 5 -8.48 5.66 -25.21
N ALA A 6 -8.95 6.84 -25.72
CA ALA A 6 -10.37 7.14 -25.81
C ALA A 6 -11.07 6.41 -26.96
N ASN A 7 -10.42 6.32 -28.11
CA ASN A 7 -11.06 5.86 -29.35
C ASN A 7 -10.62 4.47 -29.80
N GLU A 8 -9.45 4.01 -29.40
CA GLU A 8 -8.90 2.74 -29.81
C GLU A 8 -7.88 2.21 -28.78
N LEU A 9 -8.00 0.93 -28.44
CA LEU A 9 -7.12 0.29 -27.44
C LEU A 9 -6.02 -0.55 -28.11
N THR A 10 -5.79 -0.35 -29.42
CA THR A 10 -4.74 -1.06 -30.17
C THR A 10 -3.36 -0.61 -29.70
N PRO A 11 -2.52 -1.50 -29.16
CA PRO A 11 -1.22 -1.16 -28.58
C PRO A 11 -0.32 -0.35 -29.52
N ARG A 12 -0.25 -0.73 -30.81
CA ARG A 12 0.56 -0.02 -31.81
C ARG A 12 0.21 1.45 -31.94
N LYS A 13 -1.08 1.80 -31.91
CA LYS A 13 -1.52 3.19 -32.00
C LYS A 13 -1.23 3.96 -30.72
N ILE A 14 -1.36 3.28 -29.58
CA ILE A 14 -0.96 3.88 -28.28
C ILE A 14 0.53 4.16 -28.28
N LEU A 15 1.37 3.19 -28.69
CA LEU A 15 2.83 3.35 -28.78
C LEU A 15 3.19 4.50 -29.74
N GLN A 16 2.64 4.52 -30.94
CA GLN A 16 2.86 5.61 -31.89
C GLN A 16 2.45 6.98 -31.32
N GLY A 17 1.33 7.05 -30.62
CA GLY A 17 0.89 8.28 -29.94
C GLY A 17 1.85 8.71 -28.81
N LEU A 18 2.39 7.76 -28.04
CA LEU A 18 3.40 8.03 -27.00
C LEU A 18 4.70 8.52 -27.62
N GLU A 19 5.18 7.91 -28.72
CA GLU A 19 6.38 8.35 -29.46
C GLU A 19 6.23 9.81 -29.96
N LEU A 20 5.07 10.12 -30.54
CA LEU A 20 4.80 11.47 -31.03
C LEU A 20 4.75 12.50 -29.89
N LEU A 21 4.17 12.16 -28.74
CA LEU A 21 4.06 13.07 -27.60
C LEU A 21 5.38 13.26 -26.85
N SER A 22 6.18 12.20 -26.75
CA SER A 22 7.47 12.25 -26.05
C SER A 22 8.63 12.70 -26.95
N ASN A 23 8.43 12.67 -28.26
CA ASN A 23 9.49 12.84 -29.27
C ASN A 23 10.64 11.84 -29.08
N GLN A 24 10.32 10.62 -28.65
CA GLN A 24 11.28 9.54 -28.42
C GLN A 24 10.79 8.27 -29.10
N THR A 25 11.71 7.47 -29.62
CA THR A 25 11.43 6.13 -30.16
C THR A 25 11.28 5.13 -29.01
N ILE A 26 10.26 4.31 -29.04
CA ILE A 26 10.01 3.25 -28.06
C ILE A 26 10.52 1.92 -28.65
N ASP A 27 11.66 1.44 -28.12
CA ASP A 27 12.28 0.18 -28.52
C ASP A 27 11.98 -0.90 -27.47
N PRO A 28 11.35 -2.05 -27.85
CA PRO A 28 11.00 -3.11 -26.92
C PRO A 28 12.21 -3.69 -26.16
N ASN A 29 13.43 -3.55 -26.70
CA ASN A 29 14.62 -4.12 -26.06
C ASN A 29 15.26 -3.23 -24.97
N ASN A 30 14.95 -1.92 -24.96
CA ASN A 30 15.63 -0.98 -24.08
C ASN A 30 14.71 0.09 -23.47
N THR A 31 13.40 0.03 -23.70
CA THR A 31 12.44 1.01 -23.20
C THR A 31 11.49 0.36 -22.19
N LEU A 32 11.38 0.97 -21.02
CA LEU A 32 10.34 0.68 -20.04
C LEU A 32 9.27 1.76 -20.09
N ILE A 33 8.03 1.37 -20.33
CA ILE A 33 6.87 2.25 -20.34
C ILE A 33 6.25 2.23 -18.94
N ILE A 34 6.11 3.40 -18.33
CA ILE A 34 5.50 3.54 -17.01
C ILE A 34 4.23 4.37 -17.15
N PHE A 35 3.08 3.77 -16.83
CA PHE A 35 1.80 4.46 -16.68
C PHE A 35 1.58 4.78 -15.20
N ASP A 36 1.85 6.03 -14.83
CA ASP A 36 1.62 6.49 -13.47
C ASP A 36 0.16 6.96 -13.30
N GLU A 37 -0.41 6.76 -12.10
CA GLU A 37 -1.82 7.08 -11.76
C GLU A 37 -2.81 6.48 -12.79
N ILE A 38 -2.58 5.21 -13.20
CA ILE A 38 -3.34 4.57 -14.28
C ILE A 38 -4.85 4.53 -14.00
N GLN A 39 -5.26 4.52 -12.72
CA GLN A 39 -6.67 4.53 -12.32
C GLN A 39 -7.40 5.81 -12.76
N ALA A 40 -6.69 6.89 -13.04
CA ALA A 40 -7.28 8.10 -13.59
C ALA A 40 -7.81 7.91 -15.04
N CYS A 41 -7.40 6.84 -15.72
CA CYS A 41 -7.81 6.51 -17.08
C CYS A 41 -8.27 5.06 -17.21
N LYS A 42 -9.57 4.78 -17.07
CA LYS A 42 -10.14 3.43 -17.11
C LYS A 42 -9.73 2.64 -18.35
N ASN A 43 -9.69 3.28 -19.51
CA ASN A 43 -9.30 2.66 -20.77
C ASN A 43 -7.82 2.27 -20.81
N ALA A 44 -6.95 2.99 -20.09
CA ALA A 44 -5.55 2.62 -19.96
C ALA A 44 -5.38 1.30 -19.18
N ILE A 45 -6.17 1.08 -18.13
CA ILE A 45 -6.19 -0.21 -17.42
C ILE A 45 -6.63 -1.33 -18.37
N THR A 46 -7.70 -1.11 -19.13
CA THR A 46 -8.22 -2.10 -20.08
C THR A 46 -7.19 -2.40 -21.19
N SER A 47 -6.40 -1.41 -21.61
CA SER A 47 -5.40 -1.58 -22.68
C SER A 47 -4.27 -2.53 -22.30
N LEU A 48 -3.97 -2.71 -21.00
CA LEU A 48 -2.94 -3.64 -20.53
C LEU A 48 -3.19 -5.07 -21.03
N LYS A 49 -4.46 -5.47 -21.18
CA LYS A 49 -4.82 -6.76 -21.76
C LYS A 49 -4.29 -6.91 -23.19
N TYR A 50 -4.51 -5.88 -24.01
CA TYR A 50 -4.12 -5.92 -25.42
C TYR A 50 -2.60 -5.82 -25.60
N PHE A 51 -1.90 -5.13 -24.70
CA PHE A 51 -0.44 -5.15 -24.68
C PHE A 51 0.13 -6.55 -24.43
N ASP A 52 -0.46 -7.32 -23.52
CA ASP A 52 -0.05 -8.70 -23.28
C ASP A 52 -0.38 -9.62 -24.48
N GLU A 53 -1.52 -9.41 -25.15
CA GLU A 53 -1.98 -10.27 -26.24
C GLU A 53 -1.30 -9.95 -27.58
N ASP A 54 -1.12 -8.67 -27.92
CA ASP A 54 -0.71 -8.22 -29.24
C ASP A 54 0.77 -7.78 -29.31
N GLU A 55 1.32 -7.27 -28.21
CA GLU A 55 2.66 -6.64 -28.16
C GLU A 55 3.42 -7.01 -26.87
N ALA A 56 3.44 -8.30 -26.51
CA ALA A 56 4.07 -8.84 -25.29
C ALA A 56 5.58 -8.60 -25.20
N SER A 57 6.22 -8.07 -26.23
CA SER A 57 7.65 -7.74 -26.24
C SER A 57 7.98 -6.43 -25.49
N TYR A 58 6.98 -5.59 -25.21
CA TYR A 58 7.21 -4.33 -24.51
C TYR A 58 7.12 -4.49 -23.00
N TYR A 59 8.06 -3.84 -22.28
CA TYR A 59 8.03 -3.81 -20.82
C TYR A 59 7.14 -2.67 -20.35
N ILE A 60 6.06 -3.02 -19.65
CA ILE A 60 5.07 -2.04 -19.16
C ILE A 60 4.89 -2.22 -17.65
N VAL A 61 4.99 -1.12 -16.93
CA VAL A 61 4.64 -1.01 -15.52
C VAL A 61 3.49 0.00 -15.38
N ALA A 62 2.46 -0.39 -14.66
CA ALA A 62 1.36 0.51 -14.32
C ALA A 62 1.36 0.73 -12.81
N ALA A 63 1.40 1.98 -12.39
CA ALA A 63 1.36 2.38 -10.99
C ALA A 63 0.05 3.12 -10.66
N GLY A 64 -0.44 2.95 -9.45
CA GLY A 64 -1.60 3.68 -8.95
C GLY A 64 -1.80 3.47 -7.47
N SER A 65 -1.89 4.56 -6.72
CA SER A 65 -2.02 4.55 -5.26
C SER A 65 -3.34 3.96 -4.76
N LEU A 66 -4.41 4.05 -5.57
CA LEU A 66 -5.76 3.56 -5.27
C LEU A 66 -6.24 2.54 -6.29
N LEU A 67 -5.31 1.78 -6.88
CA LEU A 67 -5.63 0.81 -7.92
C LEU A 67 -6.63 -0.26 -7.41
N GLY A 68 -6.48 -0.73 -6.18
CA GLY A 68 -7.42 -1.67 -5.53
C GLY A 68 -8.84 -1.12 -5.50
N VAL A 69 -9.02 0.13 -5.08
CA VAL A 69 -10.33 0.80 -5.06
C VAL A 69 -10.91 0.93 -6.47
N ALA A 70 -10.10 1.31 -7.46
CA ALA A 70 -10.53 1.49 -8.84
C ALA A 70 -11.00 0.18 -9.49
N ILE A 71 -10.32 -0.94 -9.20
CA ILE A 71 -10.69 -2.27 -9.70
C ILE A 71 -12.09 -2.65 -9.22
N HIS A 72 -12.42 -2.42 -7.95
CA HIS A 72 -13.74 -2.71 -7.38
C HIS A 72 -14.86 -1.80 -7.90
N GLN A 73 -14.54 -0.66 -8.51
CA GLN A 73 -15.53 0.27 -9.10
C GLN A 73 -15.94 -0.07 -10.55
N GLY A 74 -15.79 -1.34 -10.97
CA GLY A 74 -16.30 -1.83 -12.26
C GLY A 74 -15.42 -1.49 -13.47
N VAL A 75 -14.13 -1.30 -13.27
CA VAL A 75 -13.17 -1.27 -14.37
C VAL A 75 -12.95 -2.69 -14.87
N SER A 76 -12.98 -2.90 -16.19
CA SER A 76 -12.61 -4.18 -16.80
C SER A 76 -11.10 -4.42 -16.57
N PHE A 77 -10.79 -5.20 -15.54
CA PHE A 77 -9.42 -5.50 -15.18
C PHE A 77 -8.91 -6.73 -15.96
N PRO A 78 -7.68 -6.71 -16.50
CA PRO A 78 -7.13 -7.80 -17.31
C PRO A 78 -6.65 -8.98 -16.44
N VAL A 79 -7.60 -9.76 -15.90
CA VAL A 79 -7.32 -10.93 -15.07
C VAL A 79 -6.42 -11.92 -15.80
N GLY A 80 -5.34 -12.35 -15.16
CA GLY A 80 -4.38 -13.32 -15.72
C GLY A 80 -3.40 -12.76 -16.75
N LYS A 81 -3.50 -11.45 -17.07
CA LYS A 81 -2.64 -10.76 -18.05
C LYS A 81 -1.66 -9.77 -17.42
N VAL A 82 -1.77 -9.56 -16.13
CA VAL A 82 -0.90 -8.67 -15.34
C VAL A 82 -0.44 -9.36 -14.08
N SER A 83 0.77 -9.06 -13.65
CA SER A 83 1.32 -9.46 -12.35
C SER A 83 1.27 -8.27 -11.41
N PHE A 84 0.80 -8.50 -10.18
CA PHE A 84 0.77 -7.46 -9.16
C PHE A 84 2.07 -7.42 -8.37
N LEU A 85 2.56 -6.20 -8.17
CA LEU A 85 3.63 -5.88 -7.25
C LEU A 85 3.12 -4.87 -6.23
N ASN A 86 3.02 -5.29 -4.97
CA ASN A 86 2.65 -4.39 -3.89
C ASN A 86 3.89 -3.74 -3.31
N LEU A 87 3.91 -2.41 -3.29
CA LEU A 87 4.93 -1.63 -2.59
C LEU A 87 4.41 -1.30 -1.20
N TYR A 88 5.08 -1.86 -0.20
CA TYR A 88 4.80 -1.59 1.21
C TYR A 88 5.77 -0.53 1.75
N PRO A 89 5.43 0.12 2.88
CA PRO A 89 6.42 0.84 3.67
C PRO A 89 7.61 -0.06 4.00
N PHE A 90 8.78 0.51 4.22
CA PHE A 90 9.97 -0.25 4.59
C PHE A 90 9.74 -1.10 5.85
N SER A 91 10.15 -2.34 5.79
CA SER A 91 10.30 -3.20 6.96
C SER A 91 11.45 -2.70 7.85
N PHE A 92 11.55 -3.20 9.07
CA PHE A 92 12.66 -2.87 9.95
C PHE A 92 14.03 -3.17 9.32
N LEU A 93 14.16 -4.25 8.56
CA LEU A 93 15.41 -4.60 7.88
C LEU A 93 15.75 -3.60 6.77
N GLU A 94 14.76 -3.17 5.99
CA GLU A 94 14.95 -2.14 4.97
C GLU A 94 15.26 -0.77 5.60
N PHE A 95 14.63 -0.44 6.75
CA PHE A 95 14.97 0.75 7.52
C PHE A 95 16.44 0.71 8.01
N LEU A 96 16.90 -0.40 8.56
CA LEU A 96 18.30 -0.58 8.94
C LEU A 96 19.24 -0.37 7.74
N SER A 97 18.90 -0.95 6.60
CA SER A 97 19.67 -0.79 5.35
C SER A 97 19.73 0.68 4.92
N ALA A 98 18.57 1.34 4.88
CA ALA A 98 18.43 2.74 4.46
C ALA A 98 19.16 3.72 5.41
N THR A 99 19.30 3.36 6.69
CA THR A 99 20.04 4.15 7.71
C THR A 99 21.51 3.77 7.84
N GLY A 100 22.05 2.97 6.89
CA GLY A 100 23.48 2.65 6.81
C GLY A 100 23.94 1.45 7.64
N HIS A 101 23.01 0.62 8.13
CA HIS A 101 23.29 -0.55 8.97
C HIS A 101 23.20 -1.88 8.21
N GLN A 102 23.63 -1.92 6.94
CA GLN A 102 23.52 -3.10 6.08
C GLN A 102 24.15 -4.36 6.70
N LYS A 103 25.30 -4.23 7.39
CA LYS A 103 25.95 -5.37 8.07
C LYS A 103 25.10 -5.99 9.18
N TRP A 104 24.25 -5.19 9.85
CA TRP A 104 23.34 -5.72 10.87
C TRP A 104 22.22 -6.51 10.24
N VAL A 105 21.75 -6.09 9.05
CA VAL A 105 20.76 -6.85 8.28
C VAL A 105 21.30 -8.23 7.93
N GLU A 106 22.55 -8.32 7.47
CA GLU A 106 23.23 -9.59 7.16
C GLU A 106 23.29 -10.51 8.38
N VAL A 107 23.71 -9.99 9.54
CA VAL A 107 23.77 -10.73 10.82
C VAL A 107 22.40 -11.27 11.24
N ILE A 108 21.31 -10.48 11.05
CA ILE A 108 19.94 -10.89 11.37
C ILE A 108 19.47 -11.97 10.39
N GLN A 109 19.69 -11.79 9.09
CA GLN A 109 19.25 -12.73 8.05
C GLN A 109 19.98 -14.08 8.16
N GLU A 110 21.26 -14.06 8.53
CA GLU A 110 22.08 -15.25 8.76
C GLU A 110 21.87 -15.88 10.15
N GLN A 111 21.00 -15.28 10.99
CA GLN A 111 20.65 -15.77 12.33
C GLN A 111 21.88 -15.97 13.25
N GLN A 112 22.86 -15.07 13.18
CA GLN A 112 24.08 -15.10 13.98
C GLN A 112 23.78 -14.70 15.44
N HIS A 113 23.17 -15.59 16.23
CA HIS A 113 22.61 -15.29 17.57
C HIS A 113 23.60 -14.69 18.56
N GLU A 114 24.87 -15.13 18.56
CA GLU A 114 25.91 -14.59 19.46
C GLU A 114 26.22 -13.12 19.14
N ILE A 115 26.33 -12.78 17.86
CA ILE A 115 26.56 -11.41 17.41
C ILE A 115 25.32 -10.56 17.64
N MET A 116 24.13 -11.08 17.36
CA MET A 116 22.86 -10.40 17.64
C MET A 116 22.72 -10.07 19.11
N SER A 117 23.09 -10.98 20.03
CA SER A 117 23.07 -10.71 21.48
C SER A 117 24.01 -9.56 21.87
N THR A 118 25.15 -9.44 21.23
CA THR A 118 26.08 -8.34 21.45
C THR A 118 25.54 -7.01 20.93
N LEU A 119 24.79 -7.03 19.81
CA LEU A 119 24.18 -5.86 19.19
C LEU A 119 22.79 -5.51 19.75
N ALA A 120 22.25 -6.31 20.67
CA ALA A 120 20.88 -6.16 21.13
C ALA A 120 20.52 -4.74 21.61
N PRO A 121 21.33 -4.02 22.42
CA PRO A 121 21.00 -2.66 22.83
C PRO A 121 20.89 -1.68 21.65
N GLN A 122 21.76 -1.81 20.64
CA GLN A 122 21.74 -0.97 19.45
C GLN A 122 20.56 -1.30 18.55
N LEU A 123 20.25 -2.59 18.38
CA LEU A 123 19.08 -3.05 17.61
C LEU A 123 17.77 -2.59 18.24
N GLU A 124 17.68 -2.64 19.59
CA GLU A 124 16.53 -2.10 20.32
C GLU A 124 16.37 -0.58 20.15
N ALA A 125 17.47 0.16 20.16
CA ALA A 125 17.43 1.60 19.90
C ALA A 125 16.90 1.89 18.50
N MET A 126 17.45 1.23 17.48
CA MET A 126 17.00 1.39 16.09
C MET A 126 15.55 0.92 15.89
N LEU A 127 15.12 -0.12 16.61
CA LEU A 127 13.71 -0.56 16.55
C LEU A 127 12.78 0.51 17.12
N LYS A 128 13.17 1.18 18.22
CA LYS A 128 12.41 2.32 18.77
C LYS A 128 12.35 3.48 17.77
N ASP A 129 13.46 3.77 17.11
CA ASP A 129 13.50 4.78 16.05
C ASP A 129 12.53 4.40 14.90
N TYR A 130 12.59 3.16 14.43
CA TYR A 130 11.67 2.65 13.43
C TYR A 130 10.21 2.74 13.84
N MET A 131 9.88 2.44 15.10
CA MET A 131 8.51 2.57 15.62
C MET A 131 8.01 4.01 15.68
N ILE A 132 8.91 5.00 15.72
CA ILE A 132 8.58 6.44 15.73
C ILE A 132 8.54 6.99 14.30
N ILE A 133 9.51 6.60 13.46
CA ILE A 133 9.72 7.14 12.11
C ILE A 133 8.84 6.42 11.09
N GLY A 134 8.61 5.13 11.28
CA GLY A 134 7.91 4.27 10.33
C GLY A 134 8.76 3.86 9.13
N GLY A 135 8.08 3.28 8.14
CA GLY A 135 8.69 2.76 6.91
C GLY A 135 8.43 3.62 5.67
N MET A 136 7.81 4.79 5.78
CA MET A 136 7.58 5.65 4.61
C MET A 136 8.92 6.15 4.03
N PRO A 137 9.29 5.81 2.76
CA PRO A 137 10.63 6.05 2.24
C PRO A 137 11.11 7.49 2.35
N ALA A 138 10.23 8.47 2.10
CA ALA A 138 10.58 9.89 2.20
C ALA A 138 10.93 10.30 3.65
N VAL A 139 10.19 9.77 4.64
CA VAL A 139 10.42 10.03 6.07
C VAL A 139 11.71 9.36 6.52
N VAL A 140 11.94 8.11 6.11
CA VAL A 140 13.17 7.37 6.42
C VAL A 140 14.40 8.06 5.84
N MET A 141 14.33 8.52 4.59
CA MET A 141 15.41 9.28 3.94
C MET A 141 15.74 10.55 4.71
N GLN A 142 14.73 11.29 5.15
CA GLN A 142 14.90 12.50 5.94
C GLN A 142 15.53 12.21 7.32
N PHE A 143 15.09 11.14 7.97
CA PHE A 143 15.67 10.69 9.23
C PHE A 143 17.15 10.28 9.07
N ALA A 144 17.46 9.48 8.05
CA ALA A 144 18.82 9.06 7.76
C ALA A 144 19.77 10.26 7.49
N ALA A 145 19.26 11.32 6.85
CA ALA A 145 20.03 12.52 6.55
C ALA A 145 20.24 13.45 7.75
N THR A 146 19.27 13.54 8.68
CA THR A 146 19.26 14.60 9.70
C THR A 146 19.20 14.12 11.15
N GLY A 147 18.67 12.91 11.40
CA GLY A 147 18.39 12.40 12.75
C GLY A 147 17.29 13.20 13.51
N GLN A 148 16.53 14.08 12.83
CA GLN A 148 15.61 15.00 13.47
C GLN A 148 14.17 14.48 13.45
N TYR A 149 13.71 13.96 14.59
CA TYR A 149 12.33 13.44 14.74
C TYR A 149 11.24 14.50 14.46
N ALA A 150 11.46 15.76 14.85
CA ALA A 150 10.45 16.80 14.63
C ALA A 150 10.14 17.05 13.16
N VAL A 151 11.16 17.02 12.29
CA VAL A 151 11.00 17.16 10.84
C VAL A 151 10.28 15.95 10.28
N CYS A 152 10.68 14.74 10.68
CA CYS A 152 10.00 13.51 10.29
C CYS A 152 8.52 13.52 10.68
N ARG A 153 8.21 13.99 11.90
CA ARG A 153 6.81 14.11 12.36
C ARG A 153 5.99 15.08 11.51
N SER A 154 6.56 16.18 11.09
CA SER A 154 5.87 17.11 10.17
C SER A 154 5.53 16.43 8.85
N MET A 155 6.46 15.68 8.26
CA MET A 155 6.23 14.91 7.04
C MET A 155 5.17 13.82 7.22
N GLN A 156 5.17 13.09 8.34
CA GLN A 156 4.13 12.11 8.65
C GLN A 156 2.74 12.76 8.71
N LEU A 157 2.61 13.93 9.34
CA LEU A 157 1.34 14.66 9.40
C LEU A 157 0.86 15.10 8.00
N GLU A 158 1.76 15.52 7.13
CA GLU A 158 1.44 15.84 5.72
C GLU A 158 0.93 14.60 4.97
N ILE A 159 1.56 13.43 5.16
CA ILE A 159 1.10 12.16 4.57
C ILE A 159 -0.29 11.79 5.08
N LEU A 160 -0.53 11.87 6.39
CA LEU A 160 -1.85 11.58 6.97
C LEU A 160 -2.92 12.52 6.43
N GLN A 161 -2.60 13.82 6.26
CA GLN A 161 -3.51 14.80 5.67
C GLN A 161 -3.80 14.49 4.19
N ALA A 162 -2.79 14.02 3.45
CA ALA A 162 -2.97 13.59 2.06
C ALA A 162 -3.94 12.40 1.97
N TYR A 163 -3.82 11.40 2.84
CA TYR A 163 -4.76 10.28 2.90
C TYR A 163 -6.21 10.73 3.19
N GLU A 164 -6.41 11.65 4.13
CA GLU A 164 -7.75 12.18 4.42
C GLU A 164 -8.35 12.97 3.25
N ASN A 165 -7.52 13.66 2.47
CA ASN A 165 -7.93 14.33 1.24
C ASN A 165 -8.34 13.30 0.17
N ASP A 166 -7.59 12.20 0.03
CA ASP A 166 -7.90 11.12 -0.91
C ASP A 166 -9.19 10.40 -0.55
N PHE A 167 -9.51 10.23 0.75
CA PHE A 167 -10.83 9.72 1.17
C PHE A 167 -11.96 10.59 0.60
N SER A 168 -11.82 11.90 0.72
CA SER A 168 -12.82 12.87 0.25
C SER A 168 -12.99 12.88 -1.27
N LYS A 169 -11.92 12.57 -2.00
CA LYS A 169 -11.84 12.61 -3.45
C LYS A 169 -12.38 11.31 -4.11
N HIS A 170 -12.17 10.16 -3.46
CA HIS A 170 -12.39 8.86 -4.08
C HIS A 170 -13.49 8.02 -3.42
N ALA A 171 -13.86 8.28 -2.17
CA ALA A 171 -14.98 7.60 -1.52
C ALA A 171 -16.33 8.24 -1.89
N SER A 172 -17.40 7.44 -1.82
CA SER A 172 -18.74 7.97 -1.98
C SER A 172 -19.12 8.90 -0.81
N ILE A 173 -19.99 9.88 -1.07
CA ILE A 173 -20.47 10.82 -0.04
C ILE A 173 -21.09 10.06 1.16
N GLN A 174 -21.74 8.92 0.90
CA GLN A 174 -22.41 8.12 1.93
C GLN A 174 -21.41 7.32 2.79
N GLU A 175 -20.26 6.92 2.25
CA GLU A 175 -19.27 6.09 2.94
C GLU A 175 -18.17 6.90 3.61
N LEU A 176 -17.86 8.08 3.10
CA LEU A 176 -16.82 8.95 3.63
C LEU A 176 -16.85 9.15 5.16
N PRO A 177 -18.03 9.43 5.80
CA PRO A 177 -18.08 9.56 7.26
C PRO A 177 -17.72 8.27 7.99
N ARG A 178 -18.08 7.10 7.44
CA ARG A 178 -17.79 5.79 8.03
C ARG A 178 -16.30 5.44 7.90
N ILE A 179 -15.71 5.73 6.75
CA ILE A 179 -14.28 5.56 6.50
C ILE A 179 -13.47 6.37 7.52
N ARG A 180 -13.82 7.65 7.72
CA ARG A 180 -13.18 8.52 8.72
C ARG A 180 -13.35 7.99 10.14
N GLN A 181 -14.54 7.53 10.51
CA GLN A 181 -14.78 6.95 11.85
C GLN A 181 -13.92 5.71 12.09
N VAL A 182 -13.82 4.80 11.12
CA VAL A 182 -12.94 3.63 11.21
C VAL A 182 -11.50 4.09 11.35
N TRP A 183 -11.00 4.92 10.42
CA TRP A 183 -9.63 5.42 10.38
C TRP A 183 -9.20 6.04 11.71
N GLN A 184 -9.96 6.99 12.23
CA GLN A 184 -9.65 7.70 13.48
C GLN A 184 -9.70 6.79 14.72
N SER A 185 -10.41 5.66 14.66
CA SER A 185 -10.54 4.75 15.79
C SER A 185 -9.39 3.74 15.92
N ILE A 186 -8.63 3.48 14.85
CA ILE A 186 -7.68 2.36 14.80
C ILE A 186 -6.64 2.46 15.91
N VAL A 187 -5.95 3.59 16.01
CA VAL A 187 -4.89 3.80 17.01
C VAL A 187 -5.41 3.61 18.42
N SER A 188 -6.58 4.20 18.73
CA SER A 188 -7.20 4.08 20.05
C SER A 188 -7.66 2.66 20.40
N GLN A 189 -8.01 1.86 19.40
CA GLN A 189 -8.38 0.46 19.60
C GLN A 189 -7.16 -0.45 19.73
N LEU A 190 -6.09 -0.19 18.97
CA LEU A 190 -4.81 -0.91 19.10
C LEU A 190 -4.12 -0.64 20.44
N ALA A 191 -4.28 0.55 21.01
CA ALA A 191 -3.70 0.91 22.29
C ALA A 191 -4.36 0.20 23.51
N LYS A 192 -5.48 -0.51 23.32
CA LYS A 192 -6.12 -1.28 24.39
C LYS A 192 -5.41 -2.61 24.61
N GLU A 193 -5.48 -3.14 25.84
CA GLU A 193 -4.94 -4.45 26.20
C GLU A 193 -5.48 -5.56 25.27
N ASN A 194 -6.79 -5.56 25.03
CA ASN A 194 -7.40 -6.37 23.97
C ASN A 194 -7.59 -5.52 22.71
N SER A 195 -6.66 -5.61 21.78
CA SER A 195 -6.65 -4.86 20.52
C SER A 195 -7.61 -5.42 19.45
N LYS A 196 -8.61 -6.25 19.84
CA LYS A 196 -9.70 -6.66 18.96
C LYS A 196 -10.48 -5.45 18.49
N PHE A 197 -10.82 -5.41 17.20
CA PHE A 197 -11.66 -4.33 16.65
C PHE A 197 -13.09 -4.43 17.15
N ILE A 198 -13.60 -3.34 17.73
CA ILE A 198 -14.93 -3.26 18.36
C ILE A 198 -15.73 -2.17 17.68
N TYR A 199 -16.81 -2.54 17.00
CA TYR A 199 -17.69 -1.60 16.28
C TYR A 199 -18.36 -0.58 17.22
N SER A 200 -18.76 -0.98 18.42
CA SER A 200 -19.37 -0.06 19.39
C SER A 200 -18.42 1.02 19.91
N ALA A 201 -17.10 0.88 19.67
CA ALA A 201 -16.12 1.93 19.95
C ALA A 201 -16.16 3.07 18.92
N LEU A 202 -16.74 2.83 17.73
CA LEU A 202 -16.92 3.87 16.70
C LEU A 202 -18.05 4.84 17.10
N ARG A 203 -19.17 4.27 17.51
CA ARG A 203 -20.33 4.99 18.05
C ARG A 203 -21.24 4.00 18.82
N LYS A 204 -22.02 4.52 19.76
CA LYS A 204 -23.00 3.72 20.52
C LYS A 204 -23.99 3.05 19.54
N GLY A 205 -24.12 1.72 19.61
CA GLY A 205 -25.03 0.93 18.77
C GLY A 205 -24.56 0.66 17.35
N ALA A 206 -23.29 0.96 17.01
CA ALA A 206 -22.71 0.61 15.72
C ALA A 206 -22.70 -0.90 15.48
N ARG A 207 -23.09 -1.31 14.26
CA ARG A 207 -23.13 -2.71 13.84
C ARG A 207 -22.13 -2.98 12.72
N ALA A 208 -21.63 -4.21 12.63
CA ALA A 208 -20.67 -4.65 11.60
C ALA A 208 -21.11 -4.25 10.19
N LYS A 209 -22.34 -4.60 9.81
CA LYS A 209 -22.92 -4.31 8.48
C LYS A 209 -22.81 -2.84 8.03
N GLU A 210 -22.72 -1.90 8.97
CA GLU A 210 -22.63 -0.48 8.64
C GLU A 210 -21.23 -0.03 8.24
N PHE A 211 -20.20 -0.78 8.66
CA PHE A 211 -18.79 -0.38 8.53
C PHE A 211 -17.94 -1.34 7.70
N GLU A 212 -18.50 -2.50 7.29
CA GLU A 212 -17.76 -3.48 6.47
C GLU A 212 -17.25 -2.88 5.16
N MET A 213 -18.09 -2.10 4.47
CA MET A 213 -17.68 -1.41 3.25
C MET A 213 -16.56 -0.40 3.50
N ALA A 214 -16.61 0.34 4.61
CA ALA A 214 -15.58 1.30 4.97
C ALA A 214 -14.24 0.62 5.30
N ILE A 215 -14.29 -0.52 6.01
CA ILE A 215 -13.09 -1.34 6.29
C ILE A 215 -12.53 -1.91 4.99
N GLY A 216 -13.38 -2.47 4.12
CA GLY A 216 -13.00 -2.97 2.81
C GLY A 216 -12.33 -1.89 1.97
N TRP A 217 -12.92 -0.70 1.92
CA TRP A 217 -12.35 0.43 1.19
C TRP A 217 -10.93 0.80 1.67
N LEU A 218 -10.71 0.86 3.00
CA LEU A 218 -9.39 1.14 3.57
C LEU A 218 -8.38 0.03 3.29
N GLN A 219 -8.82 -1.24 3.22
CA GLN A 219 -7.97 -2.38 2.82
C GLN A 219 -7.58 -2.29 1.34
N ASP A 220 -8.56 -2.02 0.46
CA ASP A 220 -8.35 -1.88 -0.98
C ASP A 220 -7.45 -0.67 -1.32
N ALA A 221 -7.52 0.38 -0.49
CA ALA A 221 -6.62 1.52 -0.55
C ALA A 221 -5.20 1.21 -0.01
N GLY A 222 -4.96 0.01 0.55
CA GLY A 222 -3.67 -0.39 1.09
C GLY A 222 -3.27 0.33 2.39
N LEU A 223 -4.22 0.96 3.08
CA LEU A 223 -3.94 1.76 4.28
C LEU A 223 -4.01 0.95 5.57
N ILE A 224 -4.75 -0.14 5.56
CA ILE A 224 -4.92 -1.03 6.71
C ILE A 224 -4.75 -2.49 6.35
N GLN A 225 -4.39 -3.27 7.34
CA GLN A 225 -4.35 -4.73 7.28
C GLN A 225 -5.29 -5.32 8.33
N LYS A 226 -6.14 -6.27 7.91
CA LYS A 226 -7.06 -6.99 8.78
C LYS A 226 -6.48 -8.34 9.13
N ALA A 227 -6.16 -8.58 10.40
CA ALA A 227 -5.70 -9.86 10.92
C ALA A 227 -6.86 -10.61 11.58
N VAL A 228 -7.34 -11.68 10.93
CA VAL A 228 -8.46 -12.50 11.41
C VAL A 228 -7.95 -13.59 12.35
N ARG A 229 -8.67 -13.81 13.44
CA ARG A 229 -8.35 -14.87 14.39
C ARG A 229 -8.66 -16.25 13.80
N VAL A 230 -7.75 -17.20 13.98
CA VAL A 230 -7.96 -18.60 13.68
C VAL A 230 -8.28 -19.34 14.98
N LYS A 231 -9.40 -20.07 15.03
CA LYS A 231 -9.84 -20.83 16.23
C LYS A 231 -9.01 -22.06 16.48
N LYS A 232 -8.49 -22.69 15.41
CA LYS A 232 -7.71 -23.91 15.47
C LYS A 232 -6.62 -23.86 14.39
N PRO A 233 -5.35 -24.15 14.72
CA PRO A 233 -4.28 -24.22 13.73
C PRO A 233 -4.43 -25.50 12.89
N GLY A 234 -5.23 -25.43 11.84
CA GLY A 234 -5.49 -26.51 10.89
C GLY A 234 -5.37 -26.01 9.47
N TYR A 235 -5.19 -26.91 8.49
CA TYR A 235 -5.07 -26.56 7.09
C TYR A 235 -6.36 -26.93 6.34
N PRO A 236 -6.92 -26.06 5.47
CA PRO A 236 -6.56 -24.66 5.24
C PRO A 236 -6.99 -23.74 6.39
N LEU A 237 -6.21 -22.71 6.71
CA LEU A 237 -6.46 -21.78 7.82
C LEU A 237 -7.83 -21.09 7.74
N ASP A 238 -8.28 -20.76 6.54
CA ASP A 238 -9.55 -20.07 6.29
C ASP A 238 -10.76 -20.88 6.76
N ALA A 239 -10.69 -22.22 6.77
CA ALA A 239 -11.74 -23.07 7.29
C ALA A 239 -11.96 -22.91 8.82
N TYR A 240 -10.99 -22.35 9.52
CA TYR A 240 -11.03 -22.14 10.97
C TYR A 240 -11.07 -20.64 11.33
N ALA A 241 -11.20 -19.76 10.34
CA ALA A 241 -11.23 -18.32 10.54
C ALA A 241 -12.50 -17.88 11.29
N ALA A 242 -12.34 -17.07 12.30
CA ALA A 242 -13.41 -16.39 13.02
C ALA A 242 -13.56 -14.97 12.46
N TRP A 243 -14.23 -14.82 11.33
CA TRP A 243 -14.34 -13.58 10.58
C TRP A 243 -14.86 -12.37 11.39
N GLU A 244 -15.58 -12.63 12.48
CA GLU A 244 -16.08 -11.62 13.43
C GLU A 244 -15.04 -11.22 14.48
N ASP A 245 -13.90 -11.91 14.52
CA ASP A 245 -12.86 -11.74 15.54
C ASP A 245 -11.54 -11.36 14.86
N PHE A 246 -11.27 -10.08 14.76
CA PHE A 246 -10.12 -9.56 14.03
C PHE A 246 -9.53 -8.32 14.68
N LYS A 247 -8.31 -8.02 14.30
CA LYS A 247 -7.61 -6.76 14.58
C LYS A 247 -7.42 -5.99 13.28
N ILE A 248 -7.34 -4.68 13.38
CA ILE A 248 -6.97 -3.80 12.26
C ILE A 248 -5.66 -3.13 12.61
N TYR A 249 -4.68 -3.26 11.75
CA TYR A 249 -3.39 -2.59 11.85
C TYR A 249 -3.29 -1.54 10.74
N LEU A 250 -2.59 -0.45 11.02
CA LEU A 250 -2.16 0.48 9.99
C LEU A 250 -1.04 -0.17 9.16
N ASN A 251 -0.90 0.25 7.91
CA ASN A 251 0.12 -0.31 7.01
C ASN A 251 1.53 0.19 7.34
N ASP A 252 1.64 1.30 8.07
CA ASP A 252 2.90 1.83 8.62
C ASP A 252 2.80 2.02 10.12
N VAL A 253 3.94 1.90 10.82
CA VAL A 253 4.03 2.00 12.30
C VAL A 253 4.34 3.41 12.78
N GLY A 254 4.82 4.30 11.91
CA GLY A 254 5.25 5.67 12.23
C GLY A 254 4.17 6.74 12.34
#